data_c65884cbe5281e3a4d9fd7ed03bfa68b
#
_entry.id   c65884cbe5281e3a4d9fd7ed03bfa68b
#
_cell.length_a   1.000
_cell.length_b   1.000
_cell.length_c   1.000
_cell.angle_alpha   90.00
_cell.angle_beta   90.00
_cell.angle_gamma   90.00
#
_symmetry.space_group_name_H-M   'P 1'
#
loop_
_entity.id
_entity.type
_entity.pdbx_description
1 polymer ?
#
loop_
_entity_poly.entity_id
_entity_poly.type
_entity_poly.pdbx_seq_one_letter_code
_entity_poly.pdbx_strand_id
1 'polypeptide(L)'
;MRRPDSDRASSRRTTPRSSRGGQSFSERYIAGVPARIMRPRLIFMACLFTLVCFGLLMVYSASSVEALHENGSATFFLGRQAAFAVVGVLALIAIVRVLPDSWFGEDVLRIFLIGMIGLLFLVFLVGSGSRGATRWLNIAGIQFQPSEFLKPFAIAYSAIMLDRFFSPGGNINEFLRKMGIYLGISLFLIFIQPDFGTVLIILLTLMCMALFAGLDPRFIIGVLIFGILVIVIALVAEPYRMVRIQVALNPWADEYGDGYQATLAIMAFASGGLFGRGIGNSTMKYSYLPEAHNDYILAIIGEEVGFVGTVLFFLVFAILIYSAFRIAEQATDRRGALMASGSAVILAVQFLINALGILNVFPMTGKPLPFISYGGSSIIVSLMLAGLILRVSYESARRDEYDRRRESFAVMDESTAGVAHVRGERPSRSGFTVLDGSASEPAARPRPRTAPQGRPQRPSPRNAGGGYNRIDLNSDPSARLRTDDQGPRVRRDYHDR
;
A
#
# COMPACT_ATOMS: atom_id res chain seq x y z
N MET A 1 25.92 62.73 55.64
CA MET A 1 26.24 63.88 54.77
C MET A 1 26.70 63.38 53.39
N ARG A 2 26.13 63.91 52.32
CA ARG A 2 26.35 63.75 50.91
C ARG A 2 25.55 62.65 50.14
N ARG A 3 24.79 63.19 49.18
CA ARG A 3 23.83 62.63 48.30
C ARG A 3 24.49 61.94 47.07
N PRO A 4 23.67 61.22 46.27
CA PRO A 4 24.07 60.24 45.31
C PRO A 4 24.22 60.86 43.90
N ASP A 5 25.00 60.17 43.06
CA ASP A 5 25.12 60.44 41.65
C ASP A 5 24.35 59.41 40.81
N SER A 6 23.78 59.99 39.75
CA SER A 6 22.82 59.43 38.84
C SER A 6 23.42 58.38 37.85
N ASP A 7 22.83 57.24 37.83
CA ASP A 7 23.06 56.20 36.79
C ASP A 7 22.38 56.54 35.46
N ARG A 8 23.18 56.67 34.42
CA ARG A 8 22.75 56.64 33.03
C ARG A 8 22.65 55.21 32.56
N ALA A 9 21.45 54.67 32.52
CA ALA A 9 21.17 53.41 31.84
C ALA A 9 21.23 53.57 30.34
N SER A 10 22.31 53.09 29.74
CA SER A 10 22.41 52.94 28.25
C SER A 10 21.57 51.72 27.80
N SER A 11 20.44 52.00 27.17
CA SER A 11 19.63 50.99 26.50
C SER A 11 20.40 50.37 25.30
N ARG A 12 21.05 49.23 25.52
CA ARG A 12 21.52 48.38 24.41
C ARG A 12 20.32 47.82 23.71
N ARG A 13 19.98 48.32 22.51
CA ARG A 13 19.12 47.69 21.54
C ARG A 13 19.77 46.37 21.11
N THR A 14 19.28 45.28 21.64
CA THR A 14 19.56 43.95 21.14
C THR A 14 18.80 43.77 19.85
N THR A 15 19.48 43.91 18.70
CA THR A 15 19.01 43.42 17.41
C THR A 15 18.73 41.92 17.53
N PRO A 16 17.55 41.42 17.08
CA PRO A 16 17.31 40.02 17.05
C PRO A 16 18.29 39.37 16.07
N ARG A 17 19.21 38.59 16.62
CA ARG A 17 20.12 37.74 15.85
C ARG A 17 19.24 36.74 15.11
N SER A 18 19.10 36.96 13.78
CA SER A 18 18.48 35.96 12.91
C SER A 18 19.25 34.66 13.10
N SER A 19 18.66 33.72 13.83
CA SER A 19 19.15 32.36 13.93
C SER A 19 19.02 31.76 12.53
N ARG A 20 20.09 31.80 11.72
CA ARG A 20 20.27 30.86 10.63
C ARG A 20 20.38 29.49 11.26
N GLY A 21 19.24 28.93 11.66
CA GLY A 21 19.14 27.54 12.06
C GLY A 21 19.59 26.70 10.88
N GLY A 22 20.64 25.93 11.09
CA GLY A 22 21.07 24.96 10.08
C GLY A 22 19.88 24.07 9.74
N GLN A 23 19.48 24.07 8.47
CA GLN A 23 18.40 23.21 7.97
C GLN A 23 18.69 21.77 8.40
N SER A 24 17.81 21.18 9.17
CA SER A 24 17.95 19.80 9.59
C SER A 24 18.01 18.90 8.37
N PHE A 25 18.65 17.74 8.47
CA PHE A 25 18.76 16.80 7.35
C PHE A 25 17.38 16.37 6.80
N SER A 26 16.31 16.55 7.57
CA SER A 26 14.91 16.28 7.21
C SER A 26 14.32 17.31 6.24
N GLU A 27 14.88 18.52 6.17
CA GLU A 27 14.39 19.61 5.31
C GLU A 27 15.04 19.66 3.92
N ARG A 28 15.97 18.72 3.64
CA ARG A 28 16.56 18.62 2.30
C ARG A 28 15.56 18.04 1.30
N TYR A 29 15.55 18.60 0.09
CA TYR A 29 14.70 18.16 -1.01
C TYR A 29 15.52 17.37 -2.04
N ILE A 30 14.94 16.31 -2.59
CA ILE A 30 15.47 15.54 -3.70
C ILE A 30 14.39 15.56 -4.79
N ALA A 31 14.71 16.15 -5.95
CA ALA A 31 13.76 16.32 -7.06
C ALA A 31 12.42 16.99 -6.64
N GLY A 32 12.48 18.01 -5.77
CA GLY A 32 11.29 18.73 -5.30
C GLY A 32 10.47 18.04 -4.20
N VAL A 33 10.84 16.83 -3.79
CA VAL A 33 10.18 16.06 -2.72
C VAL A 33 11.08 16.09 -1.48
N PRO A 34 10.53 16.19 -0.26
CA PRO A 34 11.31 16.10 0.97
C PRO A 34 12.15 14.83 1.02
N ALA A 35 13.42 14.96 1.40
CA ALA A 35 14.34 13.84 1.44
C ALA A 35 13.87 12.70 2.36
N ARG A 36 13.09 13.01 3.40
CA ARG A 36 12.47 12.02 4.30
C ARG A 36 11.57 11.04 3.53
N ILE A 37 10.81 11.51 2.52
CA ILE A 37 9.92 10.69 1.69
C ILE A 37 10.70 10.07 0.52
N MET A 38 11.60 10.84 -0.10
CA MET A 38 12.27 10.41 -1.33
C MET A 38 13.33 9.32 -1.09
N ARG A 39 14.09 9.39 0.01
CA ARG A 39 15.14 8.40 0.31
C ARG A 39 14.60 6.98 0.45
N PRO A 40 13.61 6.69 1.31
CA PRO A 40 13.05 5.34 1.41
C PRO A 40 12.48 4.85 0.08
N ARG A 41 11.83 5.74 -0.71
CA ARG A 41 11.32 5.41 -2.05
C ARG A 41 12.42 4.96 -2.99
N LEU A 42 13.55 5.71 -3.07
CA LEU A 42 14.67 5.37 -3.95
C LEU A 42 15.33 4.06 -3.52
N ILE A 43 15.56 3.87 -2.23
CA ILE A 43 16.13 2.62 -1.69
C ILE A 43 15.21 1.44 -2.02
N PHE A 44 13.91 1.58 -1.79
CA PHE A 44 12.91 0.56 -2.11
C PHE A 44 12.94 0.19 -3.60
N MET A 45 12.92 1.18 -4.50
CA MET A 45 12.97 0.93 -5.95
C MET A 45 14.28 0.28 -6.38
N ALA A 46 15.42 0.70 -5.82
CA ALA A 46 16.71 0.11 -6.12
C ALA A 46 16.79 -1.36 -5.68
N CYS A 47 16.35 -1.67 -4.44
CA CYS A 47 16.30 -3.05 -3.95
C CYS A 47 15.32 -3.89 -4.76
N LEU A 48 14.14 -3.37 -5.09
CA LEU A 48 13.14 -4.05 -5.92
C LEU A 48 13.71 -4.41 -7.30
N PHE A 49 14.34 -3.45 -7.96
CA PHE A 49 14.98 -3.68 -9.26
C PHE A 49 16.08 -4.74 -9.17
N THR A 50 16.96 -4.65 -8.17
CA THR A 50 18.03 -5.63 -7.92
C THR A 50 17.47 -7.03 -7.71
N LEU A 51 16.42 -7.17 -6.88
CA LEU A 51 15.80 -8.47 -6.60
C LEU A 51 15.12 -9.07 -7.85
N VAL A 52 14.40 -8.27 -8.63
CA VAL A 52 13.76 -8.76 -9.87
C VAL A 52 14.81 -9.20 -10.89
N CYS A 53 15.87 -8.41 -11.10
CA CYS A 53 16.97 -8.79 -12.01
C CYS A 53 17.70 -10.05 -11.52
N PHE A 54 18.00 -10.13 -10.24
CA PHE A 54 18.62 -11.32 -9.63
C PHE A 54 17.70 -12.54 -9.73
N GLY A 55 16.41 -12.38 -9.53
CA GLY A 55 15.40 -13.44 -9.68
C GLY A 55 15.36 -14.00 -11.12
N LEU A 56 15.35 -13.13 -12.14
CA LEU A 56 15.40 -13.56 -13.54
C LEU A 56 16.68 -14.34 -13.85
N LEU A 57 17.82 -13.88 -13.33
CA LEU A 57 19.11 -14.57 -13.48
C LEU A 57 19.08 -15.95 -12.84
N MET A 58 18.55 -16.05 -11.60
CA MET A 58 18.51 -17.32 -10.86
C MET A 58 17.47 -18.30 -11.43
N VAL A 59 16.34 -17.81 -11.93
CA VAL A 59 15.38 -18.66 -12.67
C VAL A 59 16.03 -19.24 -13.90
N TYR A 60 16.78 -18.45 -14.69
CA TYR A 60 17.52 -18.98 -15.84
C TYR A 60 18.53 -20.04 -15.42
N SER A 61 19.34 -19.76 -14.38
CA SER A 61 20.34 -20.71 -13.92
C SER A 61 19.72 -22.02 -13.43
N ALA A 62 18.69 -21.94 -12.58
CA ALA A 62 18.04 -23.10 -11.96
C ALA A 62 17.24 -23.94 -12.96
N SER A 63 16.65 -23.33 -14.01
CA SER A 63 15.75 -24.02 -14.93
C SER A 63 16.38 -24.39 -16.27
N SER A 64 17.58 -23.94 -16.60
CA SER A 64 18.18 -24.04 -17.94
C SER A 64 18.28 -25.48 -18.45
N VAL A 65 18.62 -26.43 -17.58
CA VAL A 65 18.79 -27.86 -17.93
C VAL A 65 17.44 -28.51 -18.18
N GLU A 66 16.49 -28.33 -17.26
CA GLU A 66 15.12 -28.85 -17.37
C GLU A 66 14.39 -28.25 -18.59
N ALA A 67 14.53 -26.93 -18.82
CA ALA A 67 13.97 -26.24 -19.97
C ALA A 67 14.49 -26.79 -21.31
N LEU A 68 15.80 -27.10 -21.38
CA LEU A 68 16.38 -27.67 -22.56
C LEU A 68 15.88 -29.08 -22.83
N HIS A 69 15.74 -29.89 -21.78
CA HIS A 69 15.30 -31.29 -21.89
C HIS A 69 13.79 -31.38 -22.24
N GLU A 70 12.94 -30.58 -21.61
CA GLU A 70 11.48 -30.68 -21.78
C GLU A 70 10.96 -29.85 -22.96
N ASN A 71 11.54 -28.65 -23.19
CA ASN A 71 11.00 -27.66 -24.12
C ASN A 71 11.97 -27.38 -25.30
N GLY A 72 13.12 -28.02 -25.35
CA GLY A 72 14.12 -27.82 -26.42
C GLY A 72 14.83 -26.47 -26.39
N SER A 73 14.60 -25.63 -25.36
CA SER A 73 15.18 -24.29 -25.25
C SER A 73 15.54 -23.96 -23.80
N ALA A 74 16.80 -23.72 -23.51
CA ALA A 74 17.28 -23.36 -22.17
C ALA A 74 16.70 -22.04 -21.63
N THR A 75 16.14 -21.18 -22.50
CA THR A 75 15.57 -19.87 -22.12
C THR A 75 14.05 -19.87 -21.97
N PHE A 76 13.41 -21.03 -22.10
CA PHE A 76 11.93 -21.13 -22.09
C PHE A 76 11.31 -20.54 -20.81
N PHE A 77 11.76 -20.99 -19.62
CA PHE A 77 11.24 -20.48 -18.35
C PHE A 77 11.63 -19.04 -18.11
N LEU A 78 12.85 -18.62 -18.50
CA LEU A 78 13.28 -17.22 -18.42
C LEU A 78 12.35 -16.31 -19.25
N GLY A 79 12.05 -16.69 -20.49
CA GLY A 79 11.19 -15.90 -21.36
C GLY A 79 9.77 -15.71 -20.78
N ARG A 80 9.19 -16.79 -20.25
CA ARG A 80 7.88 -16.73 -19.55
C ARG A 80 7.94 -15.87 -18.29
N GLN A 81 8.96 -16.04 -17.46
CA GLN A 81 9.13 -15.25 -16.24
C GLN A 81 9.34 -13.75 -16.54
N ALA A 82 10.14 -13.43 -17.57
CA ALA A 82 10.33 -12.06 -18.03
C ALA A 82 9.02 -11.43 -18.53
N ALA A 83 8.21 -12.17 -19.28
CA ALA A 83 6.89 -11.70 -19.71
C ALA A 83 5.96 -11.42 -18.52
N PHE A 84 5.91 -12.31 -17.53
CA PHE A 84 5.14 -12.09 -16.30
C PHE A 84 5.69 -10.93 -15.47
N ALA A 85 7.00 -10.74 -15.41
CA ALA A 85 7.62 -9.59 -14.75
C ALA A 85 7.24 -8.27 -15.43
N VAL A 86 7.21 -8.22 -16.77
CA VAL A 86 6.72 -7.05 -17.53
C VAL A 86 5.26 -6.75 -17.19
N VAL A 87 4.38 -7.77 -17.21
CA VAL A 87 2.97 -7.60 -16.80
C VAL A 87 2.87 -7.07 -15.37
N GLY A 88 3.67 -7.62 -14.44
CA GLY A 88 3.71 -7.16 -13.06
C GLY A 88 4.20 -5.72 -12.91
N VAL A 89 5.21 -5.30 -13.69
CA VAL A 89 5.70 -3.90 -13.71
C VAL A 89 4.64 -2.97 -14.28
N LEU A 90 3.92 -3.39 -15.33
CA LEU A 90 2.79 -2.61 -15.87
C LEU A 90 1.68 -2.47 -14.83
N ALA A 91 1.36 -3.54 -14.09
CA ALA A 91 0.40 -3.49 -12.99
C ALA A 91 0.87 -2.56 -11.86
N LEU A 92 2.16 -2.61 -11.49
CA LEU A 92 2.77 -1.68 -10.52
C LEU A 92 2.61 -0.23 -10.99
N ILE A 93 2.96 0.08 -12.23
CA ILE A 93 2.83 1.44 -12.81
C ILE A 93 1.37 1.86 -12.82
N ALA A 94 0.45 0.96 -13.21
CA ALA A 94 -0.98 1.23 -13.18
C ALA A 94 -1.46 1.59 -11.77
N ILE A 95 -1.10 0.81 -10.75
CA ILE A 95 -1.43 1.07 -9.34
C ILE A 95 -0.91 2.43 -8.90
N VAL A 96 0.32 2.79 -9.26
CA VAL A 96 0.98 4.02 -8.79
C VAL A 96 0.50 5.27 -9.53
N ARG A 97 0.25 5.20 -10.86
CA ARG A 97 0.07 6.37 -11.72
C ARG A 97 -1.30 6.47 -12.37
N VAL A 98 -1.94 5.35 -12.70
CA VAL A 98 -3.12 5.31 -13.56
C VAL A 98 -4.40 5.18 -12.74
N LEU A 99 -4.42 4.28 -11.74
CA LEU A 99 -5.64 4.01 -10.99
C LEU A 99 -6.00 5.20 -10.09
N PRO A 100 -7.20 5.79 -10.23
CA PRO A 100 -7.67 6.87 -9.38
C PRO A 100 -7.93 6.38 -7.94
N ASP A 101 -7.98 7.30 -6.97
CA ASP A 101 -8.17 6.97 -5.55
C ASP A 101 -9.53 6.28 -5.29
N SER A 102 -10.52 6.52 -6.16
CA SER A 102 -11.84 5.87 -6.09
C SER A 102 -11.79 4.34 -6.25
N TRP A 103 -10.79 3.79 -7.00
CA TRP A 103 -10.61 2.33 -7.15
C TRP A 103 -10.17 1.65 -5.85
N PHE A 104 -9.59 2.42 -4.94
CA PHE A 104 -9.27 1.97 -3.59
C PHE A 104 -10.39 2.30 -2.59
N GLY A 105 -11.59 2.63 -3.06
CA GLY A 105 -12.81 2.77 -2.25
C GLY A 105 -13.34 1.41 -1.78
N GLU A 106 -14.09 1.41 -0.67
CA GLU A 106 -14.68 0.19 -0.10
C GLU A 106 -15.52 -0.58 -1.11
N ASP A 107 -16.38 0.14 -1.87
CA ASP A 107 -17.33 -0.50 -2.80
C ASP A 107 -16.63 -1.22 -3.94
N VAL A 108 -15.58 -0.60 -4.51
CA VAL A 108 -14.82 -1.20 -5.61
C VAL A 108 -14.03 -2.41 -5.12
N LEU A 109 -13.33 -2.29 -3.99
CA LEU A 109 -12.58 -3.43 -3.42
C LEU A 109 -13.51 -4.58 -3.02
N ARG A 110 -14.72 -4.29 -2.55
CA ARG A 110 -15.75 -5.29 -2.26
C ARG A 110 -16.16 -6.06 -3.52
N ILE A 111 -16.37 -5.36 -4.65
CA ILE A 111 -16.66 -6.01 -5.94
C ILE A 111 -15.51 -6.93 -6.36
N PHE A 112 -14.25 -6.47 -6.25
CA PHE A 112 -13.09 -7.31 -6.53
C PHE A 112 -13.03 -8.54 -5.61
N LEU A 113 -13.28 -8.38 -4.31
CA LEU A 113 -13.29 -9.52 -3.38
C LEU A 113 -14.40 -10.52 -3.67
N ILE A 114 -15.59 -10.06 -4.06
CA ILE A 114 -16.68 -10.94 -4.53
C ILE A 114 -16.24 -11.69 -5.78
N GLY A 115 -15.63 -11.01 -6.73
CA GLY A 115 -15.06 -11.64 -7.93
C GLY A 115 -14.00 -12.70 -7.58
N MET A 116 -13.11 -12.40 -6.60
CA MET A 116 -12.12 -13.36 -6.11
C MET A 116 -12.75 -14.57 -5.42
N ILE A 117 -13.81 -14.38 -4.63
CA ILE A 117 -14.59 -15.51 -4.04
C ILE A 117 -15.17 -16.38 -5.17
N GLY A 118 -15.74 -15.77 -6.20
CA GLY A 118 -16.25 -16.49 -7.37
C GLY A 118 -15.16 -17.27 -8.11
N LEU A 119 -13.96 -16.68 -8.29
CA LEU A 119 -12.82 -17.35 -8.91
C LEU A 119 -12.28 -18.50 -8.03
N LEU A 120 -12.20 -18.31 -6.71
CA LEU A 120 -11.81 -19.36 -5.79
C LEU A 120 -12.81 -20.52 -5.82
N PHE A 121 -14.10 -20.23 -5.89
CA PHE A 121 -15.11 -21.26 -6.05
C PHE A 121 -15.00 -21.97 -7.42
N LEU A 122 -14.73 -21.25 -8.49
CA LEU A 122 -14.49 -21.82 -9.82
C LEU A 122 -13.30 -22.77 -9.82
N VAL A 123 -12.20 -22.42 -9.15
CA VAL A 123 -11.02 -23.32 -8.99
C VAL A 123 -11.43 -24.64 -8.34
N PHE A 124 -12.34 -24.62 -7.37
CA PHE A 124 -12.84 -25.84 -6.73
C PHE A 124 -13.58 -26.76 -7.71
N LEU A 125 -14.31 -26.18 -8.69
CA LEU A 125 -15.11 -26.93 -9.67
C LEU A 125 -14.29 -27.42 -10.87
N VAL A 126 -13.38 -26.61 -11.41
CA VAL A 126 -12.71 -26.82 -12.69
C VAL A 126 -11.18 -26.78 -12.58
N GLY A 127 -10.65 -26.52 -11.39
CA GLY A 127 -9.22 -26.32 -11.18
C GLY A 127 -8.39 -27.57 -11.51
N SER A 128 -7.16 -27.33 -11.95
CA SER A 128 -6.12 -28.33 -12.11
C SER A 128 -5.17 -28.33 -10.92
N GLY A 129 -4.60 -29.47 -10.62
CA GLY A 129 -3.62 -29.60 -9.55
C GLY A 129 -3.01 -30.98 -9.50
N SER A 130 -1.95 -31.16 -8.71
CA SER A 130 -1.31 -32.44 -8.45
C SER A 130 -1.59 -32.91 -7.03
N ARG A 131 -1.56 -34.22 -6.81
CA ARG A 131 -1.71 -34.84 -5.48
C ARG A 131 -3.00 -34.47 -4.73
N GLY A 132 -4.14 -34.34 -5.45
CA GLY A 132 -5.46 -34.07 -4.86
C GLY A 132 -5.73 -32.61 -4.46
N ALA A 133 -4.83 -31.69 -4.71
CA ALA A 133 -5.03 -30.26 -4.43
C ALA A 133 -5.27 -29.48 -5.74
N THR A 134 -6.50 -29.03 -5.95
CA THR A 134 -6.85 -28.16 -7.08
C THR A 134 -6.65 -26.71 -6.67
N ARG A 135 -5.64 -26.01 -7.26
CA ARG A 135 -5.27 -24.63 -6.87
C ARG A 135 -5.11 -23.68 -8.05
N TRP A 136 -5.07 -24.23 -9.25
CA TRP A 136 -4.70 -23.52 -10.47
C TRP A 136 -5.83 -23.55 -11.48
N LEU A 137 -6.08 -22.42 -12.14
CA LEU A 137 -6.87 -22.36 -13.37
C LEU A 137 -5.90 -22.34 -14.56
N ASN A 138 -6.06 -23.29 -15.47
CA ASN A 138 -5.30 -23.27 -16.71
C ASN A 138 -6.12 -22.52 -17.78
N ILE A 139 -5.69 -21.31 -18.11
CA ILE A 139 -6.34 -20.45 -19.09
C ILE A 139 -5.37 -20.29 -20.26
N ALA A 140 -5.68 -20.94 -21.39
CA ALA A 140 -4.85 -20.88 -22.61
C ALA A 140 -3.36 -21.24 -22.37
N GLY A 141 -3.07 -22.25 -21.53
CA GLY A 141 -1.70 -22.67 -21.22
C GLY A 141 -0.98 -21.81 -20.16
N ILE A 142 -1.65 -20.81 -19.59
CA ILE A 142 -1.14 -20.01 -18.49
C ILE A 142 -1.80 -20.47 -17.19
N GLN A 143 -0.98 -20.84 -16.22
CA GLN A 143 -1.45 -21.20 -14.88
C GLN A 143 -1.72 -19.95 -14.06
N PHE A 144 -2.99 -19.73 -13.71
CA PHE A 144 -3.46 -18.62 -12.88
C PHE A 144 -3.88 -19.15 -11.51
N GLN A 145 -3.33 -18.55 -10.43
CA GLN A 145 -3.65 -18.91 -9.05
C GLN A 145 -4.44 -17.79 -8.36
N PRO A 146 -5.77 -17.89 -8.24
CA PRO A 146 -6.59 -16.83 -7.63
C PRO A 146 -6.21 -16.50 -6.19
N SER A 147 -5.78 -17.48 -5.39
CA SER A 147 -5.36 -17.24 -4.00
C SER A 147 -4.17 -16.29 -3.86
N GLU A 148 -3.29 -16.21 -4.88
CA GLU A 148 -2.22 -15.21 -4.91
C GLU A 148 -2.79 -13.80 -5.12
N PHE A 149 -3.69 -13.63 -6.11
CA PHE A 149 -4.30 -12.33 -6.42
C PHE A 149 -5.21 -11.81 -5.31
N LEU A 150 -5.72 -12.67 -4.43
CA LEU A 150 -6.48 -12.22 -3.25
C LEU A 150 -5.65 -11.31 -2.33
N LYS A 151 -4.33 -11.52 -2.20
CA LYS A 151 -3.45 -10.84 -1.25
C LYS A 151 -3.50 -9.30 -1.33
N PRO A 152 -3.26 -8.63 -2.48
CA PRO A 152 -3.31 -7.17 -2.56
C PRO A 152 -4.70 -6.60 -2.26
N PHE A 153 -5.77 -7.28 -2.68
CA PHE A 153 -7.14 -6.84 -2.39
C PHE A 153 -7.49 -7.02 -0.91
N ALA A 154 -7.07 -8.13 -0.30
CA ALA A 154 -7.25 -8.38 1.12
C ALA A 154 -6.57 -7.31 1.98
N ILE A 155 -5.33 -6.92 1.65
CA ILE A 155 -4.60 -5.86 2.36
C ILE A 155 -5.29 -4.51 2.20
N ALA A 156 -5.62 -4.11 0.96
CA ALA A 156 -6.25 -2.83 0.70
C ALA A 156 -7.62 -2.72 1.39
N TYR A 157 -8.43 -3.77 1.35
CA TYR A 157 -9.73 -3.82 2.02
C TYR A 157 -9.61 -3.80 3.54
N SER A 158 -8.67 -4.58 4.11
CA SER A 158 -8.43 -4.63 5.55
C SER A 158 -7.93 -3.28 6.08
N ALA A 159 -7.10 -2.56 5.30
CA ALA A 159 -6.66 -1.21 5.66
C ALA A 159 -7.83 -0.24 5.81
N ILE A 160 -8.83 -0.31 4.91
CA ILE A 160 -10.06 0.50 5.02
C ILE A 160 -10.89 0.10 6.23
N MET A 161 -11.10 -1.20 6.42
CA MET A 161 -11.94 -1.68 7.52
C MET A 161 -11.34 -1.37 8.88
N LEU A 162 -10.03 -1.53 9.04
CA LEU A 162 -9.31 -1.18 10.27
C LEU A 162 -9.32 0.34 10.50
N ASP A 163 -9.08 1.14 9.47
CA ASP A 163 -9.14 2.60 9.59
C ASP A 163 -10.53 3.07 10.03
N ARG A 164 -11.59 2.54 9.42
CA ARG A 164 -12.98 2.84 9.78
C ARG A 164 -13.33 2.37 11.20
N PHE A 165 -12.90 1.18 11.58
CA PHE A 165 -13.18 0.63 12.91
C PHE A 165 -12.57 1.49 14.03
N PHE A 166 -11.36 2.00 13.84
CA PHE A 166 -10.69 2.86 14.81
C PHE A 166 -11.02 4.36 14.66
N SER A 167 -11.86 4.75 13.69
CA SER A 167 -12.37 6.11 13.56
C SER A 167 -13.56 6.35 14.49
N PRO A 168 -13.87 7.62 14.86
CA PRO A 168 -15.05 7.93 15.66
C PRO A 168 -16.33 7.36 15.04
N GLY A 169 -17.08 6.59 15.82
CA GLY A 169 -18.30 5.91 15.36
C GLY A 169 -18.07 4.52 14.77
N GLY A 170 -16.86 3.95 14.86
CA GLY A 170 -16.57 2.60 14.42
C GLY A 170 -17.41 1.54 15.14
N ASN A 171 -17.98 0.59 14.38
CA ASN A 171 -18.86 -0.46 14.89
C ASN A 171 -18.22 -1.84 14.73
N ILE A 172 -17.99 -2.53 15.86
CA ILE A 172 -17.39 -3.86 15.89
C ILE A 172 -18.22 -4.90 15.13
N ASN A 173 -19.55 -4.85 15.21
CA ASN A 173 -20.39 -5.82 14.54
C ASN A 173 -20.35 -5.65 13.01
N GLU A 174 -20.28 -4.40 12.53
CA GLU A 174 -20.11 -4.12 11.10
C GLU A 174 -18.73 -4.57 10.62
N PHE A 175 -17.68 -4.29 11.39
CA PHE A 175 -16.31 -4.72 11.10
C PHE A 175 -16.23 -6.25 11.00
N LEU A 176 -16.67 -6.98 12.02
CA LEU A 176 -16.62 -8.45 12.05
C LEU A 176 -17.45 -9.07 10.92
N ARG A 177 -18.65 -8.56 10.68
CA ARG A 177 -19.51 -9.04 9.59
C ARG A 177 -18.86 -8.87 8.23
N LYS A 178 -18.34 -7.68 7.92
CA LYS A 178 -17.71 -7.40 6.63
C LYS A 178 -16.40 -8.17 6.44
N MET A 179 -15.55 -8.22 7.46
CA MET A 179 -14.31 -9.01 7.41
C MET A 179 -14.61 -10.51 7.28
N GLY A 180 -15.60 -11.02 8.03
CA GLY A 180 -16.03 -12.42 7.96
C GLY A 180 -16.57 -12.80 6.58
N ILE A 181 -17.44 -11.97 5.99
CA ILE A 181 -18.04 -12.27 4.67
C ILE A 181 -16.96 -12.24 3.57
N TYR A 182 -16.16 -11.18 3.47
CA TYR A 182 -15.27 -11.03 2.31
C TYR A 182 -13.93 -11.75 2.47
N LEU A 183 -13.33 -11.71 3.64
CA LEU A 183 -12.04 -12.37 3.88
C LEU A 183 -12.20 -13.73 4.53
N GLY A 184 -13.13 -13.89 5.46
CA GLY A 184 -13.39 -15.17 6.13
C GLY A 184 -13.83 -16.25 5.13
N ILE A 185 -14.78 -15.96 4.24
CA ILE A 185 -15.20 -16.88 3.17
C ILE A 185 -14.04 -17.18 2.22
N SER A 186 -13.28 -16.15 1.81
CA SER A 186 -12.12 -16.37 0.93
C SER A 186 -11.07 -17.28 1.56
N LEU A 187 -10.70 -17.05 2.83
CA LEU A 187 -9.76 -17.87 3.56
C LEU A 187 -10.28 -19.32 3.76
N PHE A 188 -11.57 -19.46 4.03
CA PHE A 188 -12.21 -20.77 4.16
C PHE A 188 -12.16 -21.56 2.84
N LEU A 189 -12.44 -20.90 1.69
CA LEU A 189 -12.32 -21.57 0.39
C LEU A 189 -10.89 -21.99 0.09
N ILE A 190 -9.88 -21.16 0.41
CA ILE A 190 -8.46 -21.50 0.24
C ILE A 190 -8.07 -22.64 1.18
N PHE A 191 -8.62 -22.67 2.39
CA PHE A 191 -8.38 -23.74 3.36
C PHE A 191 -8.89 -25.11 2.85
N ILE A 192 -10.09 -25.14 2.23
CA ILE A 192 -10.66 -26.35 1.61
C ILE A 192 -9.83 -26.80 0.38
N GLN A 193 -9.15 -25.89 -0.32
CA GLN A 193 -8.26 -26.17 -1.46
C GLN A 193 -6.87 -26.73 -1.03
N PRO A 194 -6.68 -27.30 0.12
CA PRO A 194 -5.49 -27.57 0.94
C PRO A 194 -4.31 -26.59 0.73
N ASP A 195 -4.58 -25.27 0.60
CA ASP A 195 -3.55 -24.24 0.47
C ASP A 195 -3.26 -23.51 1.79
N PHE A 196 -2.81 -24.28 2.80
CA PHE A 196 -2.53 -23.79 4.16
C PHE A 196 -1.46 -22.69 4.20
N GLY A 197 -0.46 -22.78 3.32
CA GLY A 197 0.60 -21.77 3.24
C GLY A 197 0.04 -20.39 2.95
N THR A 198 -0.88 -20.27 1.99
CA THR A 198 -1.52 -18.97 1.68
C THR A 198 -2.43 -18.50 2.81
N VAL A 199 -3.22 -19.39 3.42
CA VAL A 199 -4.06 -19.04 4.59
C VAL A 199 -3.18 -18.49 5.72
N LEU A 200 -2.09 -19.17 6.06
CA LEU A 200 -1.16 -18.75 7.12
C LEU A 200 -0.54 -17.38 6.81
N ILE A 201 -0.06 -17.17 5.58
CA ILE A 201 0.55 -15.90 5.16
C ILE A 201 -0.45 -14.75 5.28
N ILE A 202 -1.67 -14.91 4.78
CA ILE A 202 -2.69 -13.86 4.83
C ILE A 202 -3.12 -13.63 6.29
N LEU A 203 -3.37 -14.67 7.07
CA LEU A 203 -3.81 -14.55 8.46
C LEU A 203 -2.76 -13.82 9.32
N LEU A 204 -1.49 -14.21 9.24
CA LEU A 204 -0.40 -13.52 9.95
C LEU A 204 -0.30 -12.06 9.53
N THR A 205 -0.48 -11.77 8.24
CA THR A 205 -0.46 -10.39 7.74
C THR A 205 -1.61 -9.58 8.32
N LEU A 206 -2.83 -10.11 8.33
CA LEU A 206 -4.01 -9.43 8.90
C LEU A 206 -3.86 -9.20 10.40
N MET A 207 -3.26 -10.14 11.13
CA MET A 207 -2.94 -9.99 12.55
C MET A 207 -1.93 -8.86 12.79
N CYS A 208 -0.85 -8.80 12.00
CA CYS A 208 0.11 -7.71 12.09
C CYS A 208 -0.52 -6.36 11.75
N MET A 209 -1.38 -6.28 10.70
CA MET A 209 -2.11 -5.07 10.36
C MET A 209 -3.03 -4.61 11.50
N ALA A 210 -3.72 -5.54 12.17
CA ALA A 210 -4.57 -5.25 13.32
C ALA A 210 -3.76 -4.71 14.52
N LEU A 211 -2.54 -5.26 14.78
CA LEU A 211 -1.60 -4.72 15.77
C LEU A 211 -1.18 -3.29 15.42
N PHE A 212 -0.78 -3.03 14.18
CA PHE A 212 -0.38 -1.69 13.72
C PHE A 212 -1.55 -0.69 13.77
N ALA A 213 -2.77 -1.18 13.58
CA ALA A 213 -3.97 -0.40 13.77
C ALA A 213 -4.29 -0.08 15.25
N GLY A 214 -3.63 -0.72 16.22
CA GLY A 214 -3.81 -0.50 17.65
C GLY A 214 -4.82 -1.44 18.31
N LEU A 215 -5.08 -2.63 17.72
CA LEU A 215 -5.89 -3.65 18.36
C LEU A 215 -5.15 -4.21 19.60
N ASP A 216 -5.90 -4.48 20.68
CA ASP A 216 -5.32 -5.04 21.91
C ASP A 216 -4.61 -6.38 21.59
N PRO A 217 -3.32 -6.55 21.95
CA PRO A 217 -2.59 -7.80 21.73
C PRO A 217 -3.27 -9.04 22.33
N ARG A 218 -4.06 -8.87 23.39
CA ARG A 218 -4.79 -9.99 24.04
C ARG A 218 -5.79 -10.64 23.09
N PHE A 219 -6.49 -9.82 22.26
CA PHE A 219 -7.40 -10.33 21.25
C PHE A 219 -6.65 -11.12 20.18
N ILE A 220 -5.48 -10.62 19.77
CA ILE A 220 -4.64 -11.27 18.76
C ILE A 220 -4.09 -12.59 19.27
N ILE A 221 -3.66 -12.65 20.55
CA ILE A 221 -3.24 -13.90 21.17
C ILE A 221 -4.39 -14.92 21.16
N GLY A 222 -5.62 -14.50 21.44
CA GLY A 222 -6.80 -15.37 21.36
C GLY A 222 -7.03 -15.94 19.95
N VAL A 223 -6.94 -15.10 18.93
CA VAL A 223 -7.04 -15.53 17.51
C VAL A 223 -5.90 -16.46 17.13
N LEU A 224 -4.68 -16.19 17.62
CA LEU A 224 -3.50 -17.03 17.39
C LEU A 224 -3.68 -18.44 18.02
N ILE A 225 -4.09 -18.49 19.27
CA ILE A 225 -4.36 -19.78 19.97
C ILE A 225 -5.45 -20.57 19.23
N PHE A 226 -6.54 -19.91 18.83
CA PHE A 226 -7.61 -20.55 18.04
C PHE A 226 -7.07 -21.04 16.69
N GLY A 227 -6.26 -20.25 15.98
CA GLY A 227 -5.64 -20.62 14.71
C GLY A 227 -4.70 -21.84 14.87
N ILE A 228 -3.89 -21.88 15.93
CA ILE A 228 -3.03 -23.03 16.24
C ILE A 228 -3.88 -24.26 16.50
N LEU A 229 -4.96 -24.16 17.27
CA LEU A 229 -5.87 -25.28 17.52
C LEU A 229 -6.45 -25.83 16.22
N VAL A 230 -6.92 -24.95 15.31
CA VAL A 230 -7.44 -25.35 14.00
C VAL A 230 -6.36 -26.05 13.16
N ILE A 231 -5.12 -25.52 13.18
CA ILE A 231 -3.99 -26.15 12.48
C ILE A 231 -3.69 -27.53 13.05
N VAL A 232 -3.64 -27.68 14.37
CA VAL A 232 -3.40 -28.97 15.02
C VAL A 232 -4.47 -30.00 14.65
N ILE A 233 -5.75 -29.60 14.69
CA ILE A 233 -6.86 -30.46 14.26
C ILE A 233 -6.69 -30.86 12.78
N ALA A 234 -6.36 -29.90 11.92
CA ALA A 234 -6.17 -30.14 10.49
C ALA A 234 -4.95 -31.04 10.21
N LEU A 235 -3.90 -31.00 11.02
CA LEU A 235 -2.71 -31.87 10.93
C LEU A 235 -3.05 -33.30 11.30
N VAL A 236 -3.78 -33.49 12.38
CA VAL A 236 -4.19 -34.86 12.85
C VAL A 236 -5.17 -35.54 11.87
N ALA A 237 -5.99 -34.73 11.19
CA ALA A 237 -6.99 -35.22 10.23
C ALA A 237 -6.38 -35.81 8.94
N GLU A 238 -5.12 -35.47 8.59
CA GLU A 238 -4.50 -35.86 7.31
C GLU A 238 -3.07 -36.40 7.51
N PRO A 239 -2.80 -37.69 7.30
CA PRO A 239 -1.47 -38.28 7.49
C PRO A 239 -0.36 -37.61 6.70
N TYR A 240 -0.62 -37.18 5.46
CA TYR A 240 0.36 -36.50 4.61
C TYR A 240 0.94 -35.21 5.24
N ARG A 241 0.16 -34.51 6.05
CA ARG A 241 0.61 -33.31 6.73
C ARG A 241 1.56 -33.59 7.89
N MET A 242 1.31 -34.70 8.58
CA MET A 242 2.18 -35.16 9.66
C MET A 242 3.56 -35.53 9.11
N VAL A 243 3.63 -36.15 7.94
CA VAL A 243 4.89 -36.49 7.26
C VAL A 243 5.73 -35.22 7.02
N ARG A 244 5.15 -34.12 6.58
CA ARG A 244 5.89 -32.84 6.40
C ARG A 244 6.50 -32.32 7.70
N ILE A 245 5.85 -32.50 8.85
CA ILE A 245 6.41 -32.16 10.16
C ILE A 245 7.56 -33.09 10.51
N GLN A 246 7.40 -34.39 10.28
CA GLN A 246 8.46 -35.38 10.54
C GLN A 246 9.70 -35.08 9.69
N VAL A 247 9.51 -34.76 8.39
CA VAL A 247 10.59 -34.33 7.49
C VAL A 247 11.26 -33.04 8.00
N ALA A 248 10.50 -32.07 8.49
CA ALA A 248 11.08 -30.83 9.05
C ALA A 248 11.88 -31.08 10.34
N LEU A 249 11.52 -32.10 11.13
CA LEU A 249 12.26 -32.44 12.35
C LEU A 249 13.48 -33.31 12.06
N ASN A 250 13.37 -34.29 11.13
CA ASN A 250 14.47 -35.14 10.72
C ASN A 250 14.33 -35.58 9.26
N PRO A 251 14.88 -34.84 8.30
CA PRO A 251 14.79 -35.20 6.89
C PRO A 251 15.58 -36.46 6.52
N TRP A 252 16.58 -36.81 7.31
CA TRP A 252 17.44 -37.97 7.09
C TRP A 252 16.79 -39.29 7.48
N ALA A 253 15.63 -39.29 8.14
CA ALA A 253 14.92 -40.52 8.51
C ALA A 253 14.44 -41.32 7.29
N ASP A 254 14.13 -40.60 6.17
CA ASP A 254 13.74 -41.18 4.88
C ASP A 254 14.31 -40.36 3.75
N GLU A 255 15.63 -40.42 3.59
CA GLU A 255 16.39 -39.58 2.64
C GLU A 255 16.07 -39.83 1.16
N TYR A 256 15.56 -41.01 0.82
CA TYR A 256 15.18 -41.40 -0.56
C TYR A 256 13.67 -41.32 -0.81
N GLY A 257 12.85 -41.10 0.21
CA GLY A 257 11.39 -40.92 0.10
C GLY A 257 10.94 -39.51 0.40
N ASP A 258 10.17 -39.36 1.47
CA ASP A 258 9.53 -38.07 1.80
C ASP A 258 10.54 -36.95 2.16
N GLY A 259 11.71 -37.30 2.73
CA GLY A 259 12.80 -36.38 3.06
C GLY A 259 13.69 -35.99 1.89
N TYR A 260 13.55 -36.61 0.71
CA TYR A 260 14.46 -36.43 -0.43
C TYR A 260 14.74 -34.98 -0.83
N GLN A 261 13.68 -34.19 -1.01
CA GLN A 261 13.82 -32.77 -1.40
C GLN A 261 14.52 -31.92 -0.32
N ALA A 262 14.21 -32.17 0.95
CA ALA A 262 14.79 -31.45 2.08
C ALA A 262 16.28 -31.78 2.26
N THR A 263 16.66 -33.06 2.16
CA THR A 263 18.07 -33.47 2.25
C THR A 263 18.91 -32.91 1.11
N LEU A 264 18.40 -32.94 -0.12
CA LEU A 264 19.08 -32.32 -1.27
C LEU A 264 19.24 -30.80 -1.13
N ALA A 265 18.23 -30.11 -0.59
CA ALA A 265 18.33 -28.68 -0.33
C ALA A 265 19.44 -28.35 0.70
N ILE A 266 19.54 -29.13 1.78
CA ILE A 266 20.63 -29.00 2.76
C ILE A 266 21.99 -29.28 2.13
N MET A 267 22.08 -30.35 1.31
CA MET A 267 23.31 -30.68 0.58
C MET A 267 23.71 -29.57 -0.40
N ALA A 268 22.74 -28.93 -1.08
CA ALA A 268 23.00 -27.77 -1.96
C ALA A 268 23.68 -26.63 -1.21
N PHE A 269 23.15 -26.23 -0.05
CA PHE A 269 23.76 -25.20 0.80
C PHE A 269 25.16 -25.62 1.26
N ALA A 270 25.34 -26.85 1.71
CA ALA A 270 26.64 -27.36 2.17
C ALA A 270 27.67 -27.34 1.05
N SER A 271 27.27 -27.71 -0.18
CA SER A 271 28.14 -27.76 -1.33
C SER A 271 28.58 -26.37 -1.85
N GLY A 272 27.76 -25.33 -1.57
CA GLY A 272 28.10 -23.95 -1.94
C GLY A 272 29.22 -23.34 -1.11
N GLY A 273 29.48 -23.83 0.10
CA GLY A 273 30.51 -23.29 0.97
C GLY A 273 30.40 -21.79 1.20
N LEU A 274 31.52 -21.07 1.34
CA LEU A 274 31.50 -19.63 1.63
C LEU A 274 31.19 -18.77 0.40
N PHE A 275 31.74 -19.07 -0.76
CA PHE A 275 31.68 -18.21 -1.94
C PHE A 275 30.88 -18.80 -3.11
N GLY A 276 30.31 -19.98 -2.95
CA GLY A 276 29.55 -20.66 -3.98
C GLY A 276 30.39 -21.37 -5.03
N ARG A 277 29.73 -22.15 -5.87
CA ARG A 277 30.31 -22.82 -7.02
C ARG A 277 30.35 -21.95 -8.28
N GLY A 278 29.80 -20.73 -8.21
CA GLY A 278 29.62 -19.84 -9.34
C GLY A 278 28.23 -19.99 -9.98
N ILE A 279 27.71 -18.86 -10.51
CA ILE A 279 26.40 -18.82 -11.16
C ILE A 279 26.41 -19.75 -12.39
N GLY A 280 25.39 -20.59 -12.51
CA GLY A 280 25.29 -21.57 -13.57
C GLY A 280 25.97 -22.91 -13.29
N ASN A 281 26.68 -23.08 -12.17
CA ASN A 281 27.43 -24.28 -11.83
C ASN A 281 26.81 -25.14 -10.74
N SER A 282 25.52 -24.95 -10.44
CA SER A 282 24.78 -25.85 -9.54
C SER A 282 24.77 -27.28 -10.08
N THR A 283 25.02 -28.27 -9.22
CA THR A 283 24.85 -29.69 -9.54
C THR A 283 23.41 -30.16 -9.34
N MET A 284 22.70 -29.54 -8.39
CA MET A 284 21.33 -29.93 -8.05
C MET A 284 20.31 -29.62 -9.14
N LYS A 285 20.60 -28.72 -10.06
CA LYS A 285 19.72 -28.38 -11.22
C LYS A 285 19.67 -29.47 -12.30
N TYR A 286 20.56 -30.46 -12.27
CA TYR A 286 20.58 -31.59 -13.23
C TYR A 286 19.54 -32.66 -12.83
N SER A 287 18.30 -32.26 -12.57
CA SER A 287 17.16 -33.12 -12.19
C SER A 287 17.33 -33.87 -10.86
N TYR A 288 18.34 -33.53 -10.05
CA TYR A 288 18.47 -34.08 -8.71
C TYR A 288 17.42 -33.47 -7.76
N LEU A 289 17.27 -32.13 -7.77
CA LEU A 289 16.31 -31.43 -6.91
C LEU A 289 15.03 -31.11 -7.70
N PRO A 290 13.90 -31.80 -7.44
CA PRO A 290 12.61 -31.44 -8.03
C PRO A 290 12.19 -30.01 -7.65
N GLU A 291 11.49 -29.31 -8.56
CA GLU A 291 11.00 -27.93 -8.34
C GLU A 291 12.11 -26.92 -7.96
N ALA A 292 13.35 -27.16 -8.44
CA ALA A 292 14.52 -26.35 -8.13
C ALA A 292 14.34 -24.87 -8.52
N HIS A 293 13.63 -24.57 -9.61
CA HIS A 293 13.37 -23.21 -10.08
C HIS A 293 12.12 -22.55 -9.45
N ASN A 294 11.27 -23.32 -8.77
CA ASN A 294 10.05 -22.86 -8.09
C ASN A 294 10.31 -22.65 -6.58
N ASP A 295 9.92 -23.65 -5.80
CA ASP A 295 9.87 -23.55 -4.33
C ASP A 295 11.25 -23.66 -3.68
N TYR A 296 12.20 -24.38 -4.33
CA TYR A 296 13.54 -24.67 -3.80
C TYR A 296 14.66 -23.79 -4.42
N ILE A 297 14.31 -22.70 -5.12
CA ILE A 297 15.30 -21.82 -5.78
C ILE A 297 16.34 -21.26 -4.79
N LEU A 298 15.99 -21.06 -3.52
CA LEU A 298 16.93 -20.58 -2.49
C LEU A 298 18.04 -21.60 -2.23
N ALA A 299 17.79 -22.89 -2.39
CA ALA A 299 18.84 -23.92 -2.28
C ALA A 299 19.86 -23.79 -3.42
N ILE A 300 19.37 -23.54 -4.65
CA ILE A 300 20.26 -23.27 -5.80
C ILE A 300 21.05 -21.98 -5.60
N ILE A 301 20.42 -20.91 -5.07
CA ILE A 301 21.12 -19.66 -4.70
C ILE A 301 22.24 -19.99 -3.71
N GLY A 302 21.93 -20.78 -2.66
CA GLY A 302 22.92 -21.20 -1.67
C GLY A 302 24.10 -21.96 -2.27
N GLU A 303 23.86 -22.85 -3.24
CA GLU A 303 24.90 -23.60 -3.94
C GLU A 303 25.74 -22.72 -4.86
N GLU A 304 25.10 -21.85 -5.67
CA GLU A 304 25.79 -21.05 -6.70
C GLU A 304 26.51 -19.82 -6.15
N VAL A 305 25.92 -19.07 -5.20
CA VAL A 305 26.54 -17.85 -4.65
C VAL A 305 27.13 -18.04 -3.26
N GLY A 306 26.91 -19.20 -2.64
CA GLY A 306 27.46 -19.57 -1.33
C GLY A 306 26.86 -18.80 -0.17
N PHE A 307 27.46 -18.96 1.00
CA PHE A 307 26.97 -18.35 2.24
C PHE A 307 27.00 -16.82 2.17
N VAL A 308 28.13 -16.22 1.71
CA VAL A 308 28.29 -14.76 1.63
C VAL A 308 27.26 -14.16 0.68
N GLY A 309 27.06 -14.75 -0.51
CA GLY A 309 26.07 -14.27 -1.48
C GLY A 309 24.64 -14.41 -0.97
N THR A 310 24.31 -15.51 -0.28
CA THR A 310 23.00 -15.72 0.33
C THR A 310 22.72 -14.70 1.44
N VAL A 311 23.71 -14.40 2.29
CA VAL A 311 23.58 -13.36 3.32
C VAL A 311 23.37 -11.98 2.69
N LEU A 312 24.12 -11.66 1.63
CA LEU A 312 23.94 -10.40 0.89
C LEU A 312 22.55 -10.31 0.28
N PHE A 313 22.04 -11.39 -0.31
CA PHE A 313 20.68 -11.47 -0.83
C PHE A 313 19.64 -11.23 0.28
N PHE A 314 19.78 -11.85 1.46
CA PHE A 314 18.91 -11.62 2.61
C PHE A 314 18.99 -10.18 3.10
N LEU A 315 20.17 -9.57 3.09
CA LEU A 315 20.36 -8.16 3.46
C LEU A 315 19.62 -7.21 2.50
N VAL A 316 19.72 -7.43 1.18
CA VAL A 316 18.99 -6.64 0.19
C VAL A 316 17.49 -6.75 0.41
N PHE A 317 16.98 -7.96 0.69
CA PHE A 317 15.57 -8.16 0.99
C PHE A 317 15.15 -7.48 2.30
N ALA A 318 15.97 -7.57 3.35
CA ALA A 318 15.72 -6.87 4.61
C ALA A 318 15.71 -5.34 4.44
N ILE A 319 16.60 -4.78 3.62
CA ILE A 319 16.60 -3.35 3.28
C ILE A 319 15.34 -2.97 2.50
N LEU A 320 14.84 -3.82 1.59
CA LEU A 320 13.57 -3.61 0.90
C LEU A 320 12.44 -3.48 1.91
N ILE A 321 12.30 -4.45 2.83
CA ILE A 321 11.23 -4.47 3.85
C ILE A 321 11.37 -3.28 4.80
N TYR A 322 12.59 -2.97 5.26
CA TYR A 322 12.86 -1.80 6.09
C TYR A 322 12.42 -0.50 5.39
N SER A 323 12.77 -0.33 4.12
CA SER A 323 12.39 0.85 3.35
C SER A 323 10.87 0.94 3.13
N ALA A 324 10.18 -0.19 2.98
CA ALA A 324 8.72 -0.26 2.91
C ALA A 324 8.05 0.21 4.22
N PHE A 325 8.55 -0.21 5.37
CA PHE A 325 8.08 0.30 6.68
C PHE A 325 8.36 1.78 6.86
N ARG A 326 9.53 2.27 6.42
CA ARG A 326 9.84 3.71 6.43
C ARG A 326 8.88 4.51 5.54
N ILE A 327 8.41 3.94 4.43
CA ILE A 327 7.35 4.54 3.60
C ILE A 327 6.00 4.54 4.37
N ALA A 328 5.66 3.45 5.04
CA ALA A 328 4.43 3.35 5.83
C ALA A 328 4.39 4.37 6.99
N GLU A 329 5.51 4.58 7.70
CA GLU A 329 5.63 5.57 8.77
C GLU A 329 5.43 7.01 8.29
N GLN A 330 5.69 7.28 7.02
CA GLN A 330 5.56 8.62 6.42
C GLN A 330 4.24 8.81 5.66
N ALA A 331 3.34 7.83 5.74
CA ALA A 331 2.02 7.95 5.18
C ALA A 331 1.24 9.09 5.84
N THR A 332 0.54 9.87 5.05
CA THR A 332 -0.24 11.02 5.53
C THR A 332 -1.55 10.62 6.20
N ASP A 333 -2.03 9.43 5.93
CA ASP A 333 -3.25 8.88 6.51
C ASP A 333 -3.03 7.45 7.04
N ARG A 334 -3.82 7.08 8.04
CA ARG A 334 -3.77 5.76 8.67
C ARG A 334 -4.01 4.62 7.69
N ARG A 335 -4.94 4.81 6.76
CA ARG A 335 -5.26 3.84 5.73
C ARG A 335 -4.04 3.53 4.85
N GLY A 336 -3.35 4.57 4.36
CA GLY A 336 -2.12 4.41 3.58
C GLY A 336 -1.02 3.72 4.39
N ALA A 337 -0.83 4.10 5.66
CA ALA A 337 0.12 3.45 6.56
C ALA A 337 -0.15 1.96 6.71
N LEU A 338 -1.42 1.56 6.92
CA LEU A 338 -1.83 0.16 7.04
C LEU A 338 -1.68 -0.60 5.72
N MET A 339 -1.98 0.04 4.57
CA MET A 339 -1.83 -0.58 3.27
C MET A 339 -0.35 -0.84 2.93
N ALA A 340 0.54 0.11 3.18
CA ALA A 340 1.98 -0.05 2.94
C ALA A 340 2.60 -1.06 3.91
N SER A 341 2.30 -0.97 5.22
CA SER A 341 2.82 -1.91 6.22
C SER A 341 2.29 -3.32 6.01
N GLY A 342 1.01 -3.50 5.68
CA GLY A 342 0.42 -4.80 5.34
C GLY A 342 1.09 -5.44 4.13
N SER A 343 1.35 -4.64 3.08
CA SER A 343 2.08 -5.11 1.89
C SER A 343 3.54 -5.47 2.21
N ALA A 344 4.20 -4.76 3.11
CA ALA A 344 5.55 -5.09 3.57
C ALA A 344 5.55 -6.40 4.39
N VAL A 345 4.59 -6.55 5.30
CA VAL A 345 4.46 -7.76 6.15
C VAL A 345 4.22 -9.00 5.29
N ILE A 346 3.30 -8.96 4.32
CA ILE A 346 3.00 -10.16 3.52
C ILE A 346 4.21 -10.60 2.68
N LEU A 347 4.98 -9.67 2.14
CA LEU A 347 6.24 -9.96 1.44
C LEU A 347 7.26 -10.57 2.42
N ALA A 348 7.41 -10.00 3.62
CA ALA A 348 8.32 -10.50 4.63
C ALA A 348 7.92 -11.90 5.14
N VAL A 349 6.66 -12.10 5.45
CA VAL A 349 6.14 -13.40 5.95
C VAL A 349 6.30 -14.49 4.88
N GLN A 350 5.97 -14.19 3.61
CA GLN A 350 6.13 -15.15 2.52
C GLN A 350 7.60 -15.52 2.31
N PHE A 351 8.51 -14.52 2.35
CA PHE A 351 9.95 -14.74 2.29
C PHE A 351 10.43 -15.63 3.43
N LEU A 352 10.06 -15.30 4.67
CA LEU A 352 10.50 -16.05 5.85
C LEU A 352 9.98 -17.49 5.85
N ILE A 353 8.71 -17.70 5.49
CA ILE A 353 8.13 -19.06 5.44
C ILE A 353 8.84 -19.93 4.39
N ASN A 354 9.16 -19.37 3.20
CA ASN A 354 9.93 -20.10 2.20
C ASN A 354 11.35 -20.38 2.69
N ALA A 355 12.07 -19.35 3.16
CA ALA A 355 13.46 -19.49 3.61
C ALA A 355 13.60 -20.49 4.77
N LEU A 356 12.74 -20.39 5.80
CA LEU A 356 12.73 -21.32 6.93
C LEU A 356 12.33 -22.74 6.51
N GLY A 357 11.44 -22.86 5.50
CA GLY A 357 11.07 -24.16 4.95
C GLY A 357 12.24 -24.85 4.24
N ILE A 358 13.00 -24.13 3.42
CA ILE A 358 14.16 -24.66 2.70
C ILE A 358 15.33 -24.97 3.65
N LEU A 359 15.51 -24.14 4.69
CA LEU A 359 16.49 -24.40 5.76
C LEU A 359 16.05 -25.49 6.73
N ASN A 360 14.89 -26.11 6.50
CA ASN A 360 14.30 -27.17 7.31
C ASN A 360 14.06 -26.81 8.79
N VAL A 361 13.86 -25.51 9.08
CA VAL A 361 13.45 -25.00 10.40
C VAL A 361 11.93 -25.02 10.55
N PHE A 362 11.21 -24.95 9.43
CA PHE A 362 9.75 -24.96 9.34
C PHE A 362 9.30 -25.94 8.26
N PRO A 363 8.13 -26.60 8.40
CA PRO A 363 7.62 -27.48 7.35
C PRO A 363 7.48 -26.76 6.00
N MET A 364 8.00 -27.36 4.93
CA MET A 364 7.94 -26.77 3.58
C MET A 364 6.50 -26.56 3.14
N THR A 365 6.13 -25.32 2.77
CA THR A 365 4.77 -24.93 2.42
C THR A 365 4.50 -24.90 0.92
N GLY A 366 5.55 -25.00 0.09
CA GLY A 366 5.42 -24.89 -1.37
C GLY A 366 5.01 -23.49 -1.82
N LYS A 367 5.45 -22.44 -1.11
CA LYS A 367 5.20 -21.06 -1.50
C LYS A 367 6.43 -20.44 -2.13
N PRO A 368 6.27 -19.80 -3.31
CA PRO A 368 7.41 -19.20 -4.01
C PRO A 368 7.99 -18.03 -3.24
N LEU A 369 9.31 -17.85 -3.40
CA LEU A 369 10.07 -16.72 -2.85
C LEU A 369 9.71 -15.44 -3.61
N PRO A 370 9.25 -14.35 -2.95
CA PRO A 370 8.84 -13.13 -3.62
C PRO A 370 9.93 -12.55 -4.53
N PHE A 371 9.56 -12.15 -5.74
CA PHE A 371 10.43 -11.58 -6.80
C PHE A 371 11.44 -12.55 -7.43
N ILE A 372 11.72 -13.69 -6.81
CA ILE A 372 12.83 -14.59 -7.18
C ILE A 372 12.32 -15.87 -7.86
N SER A 373 11.44 -16.64 -7.18
CA SER A 373 10.98 -17.93 -7.69
C SER A 373 10.24 -17.81 -9.02
N TYR A 374 10.36 -18.85 -9.85
CA TYR A 374 9.52 -18.98 -11.02
C TYR A 374 8.06 -19.15 -10.60
N GLY A 375 7.20 -18.30 -11.18
CA GLY A 375 5.76 -18.34 -10.91
C GLY A 375 5.07 -17.08 -11.41
N GLY A 376 4.27 -17.21 -12.50
CA GLY A 376 3.62 -16.08 -13.14
C GLY A 376 2.72 -15.27 -12.20
N SER A 377 1.83 -15.94 -11.47
CA SER A 377 0.93 -15.28 -10.51
C SER A 377 1.70 -14.63 -9.37
N SER A 378 2.73 -15.29 -8.85
CA SER A 378 3.49 -14.82 -7.70
C SER A 378 4.29 -13.55 -7.99
N ILE A 379 5.01 -13.49 -9.13
CA ILE A 379 5.79 -12.29 -9.48
C ILE A 379 4.90 -11.10 -9.77
N ILE A 380 3.76 -11.31 -10.48
CA ILE A 380 2.79 -10.25 -10.73
C ILE A 380 2.26 -9.69 -9.42
N VAL A 381 1.82 -10.56 -8.51
CA VAL A 381 1.26 -10.15 -7.21
C VAL A 381 2.31 -9.48 -6.32
N SER A 382 3.55 -9.99 -6.29
CA SER A 382 4.64 -9.36 -5.55
C SER A 382 4.92 -7.93 -6.06
N LEU A 383 4.87 -7.72 -7.38
CA LEU A 383 5.00 -6.39 -7.98
C LEU A 383 3.78 -5.50 -7.73
N MET A 384 2.54 -6.07 -7.69
CA MET A 384 1.35 -5.31 -7.26
C MET A 384 1.47 -4.83 -5.81
N LEU A 385 1.94 -5.68 -4.90
CA LEU A 385 2.20 -5.31 -3.50
C LEU A 385 3.26 -4.21 -3.38
N ALA A 386 4.34 -4.30 -4.15
CA ALA A 386 5.33 -3.23 -4.26
C ALA A 386 4.70 -1.93 -4.83
N GLY A 387 3.76 -2.06 -5.77
CA GLY A 387 2.97 -0.95 -6.30
C GLY A 387 2.13 -0.25 -5.23
N LEU A 388 1.47 -1.01 -4.34
CA LEU A 388 0.71 -0.45 -3.21
C LEU A 388 1.61 0.36 -2.27
N ILE A 389 2.81 -0.16 -1.93
CA ILE A 389 3.79 0.56 -1.09
C ILE A 389 4.23 1.87 -1.77
N LEU A 390 4.60 1.80 -3.05
CA LEU A 390 5.03 2.99 -3.79
C LEU A 390 3.91 4.01 -3.96
N ARG A 391 2.66 3.58 -4.19
CA ARG A 391 1.50 4.48 -4.25
C ARG A 391 1.39 5.34 -2.99
N VAL A 392 1.46 4.72 -1.81
CA VAL A 392 1.42 5.45 -0.53
C VAL A 392 2.53 6.51 -0.47
N SER A 393 3.75 6.18 -0.89
CA SER A 393 4.85 7.16 -0.94
C SER A 393 4.57 8.31 -1.91
N TYR A 394 3.94 8.06 -3.08
CA TYR A 394 3.58 9.11 -4.03
C TYR A 394 2.44 9.99 -3.52
N GLU A 395 1.43 9.41 -2.88
CA GLU A 395 0.32 10.16 -2.26
C GLU A 395 0.82 11.06 -1.14
N SER A 396 1.73 10.56 -0.28
CA SER A 396 2.35 11.35 0.79
C SER A 396 3.12 12.55 0.25
N ALA A 397 3.88 12.38 -0.85
CA ALA A 397 4.59 13.49 -1.48
C ALA A 397 3.65 14.54 -2.09
N ARG A 398 2.56 14.10 -2.71
CA ARG A 398 1.55 14.99 -3.33
C ARG A 398 0.82 15.83 -2.27
N ARG A 399 0.46 15.24 -1.14
CA ARG A 399 -0.20 15.97 -0.03
C ARG A 399 0.75 16.95 0.63
N ASP A 400 1.99 16.58 0.90
CA ASP A 400 3.02 17.47 1.46
C ASP A 400 3.28 18.68 0.56
N GLU A 401 3.25 18.52 -0.77
CA GLU A 401 3.36 19.64 -1.72
C GLU A 401 2.12 20.54 -1.68
N TYR A 402 0.91 19.95 -1.59
CA TYR A 402 -0.33 20.71 -1.49
C TYR A 402 -0.39 21.55 -0.21
N ASP A 403 -0.06 20.96 0.94
CA ASP A 403 -0.08 21.63 2.25
C ASP A 403 0.91 22.80 2.27
N ARG A 404 2.12 22.61 1.75
CA ARG A 404 3.10 23.69 1.62
C ARG A 404 2.63 24.85 0.72
N ARG A 405 1.99 24.55 -0.40
CA ARG A 405 1.40 25.58 -1.25
C ARG A 405 0.33 26.38 -0.49
N ARG A 406 -0.53 25.68 0.26
CA ARG A 406 -1.57 26.32 1.08
C ARG A 406 -0.98 27.23 2.16
N GLU A 407 0.07 26.79 2.85
CA GLU A 407 0.78 27.60 3.85
C GLU A 407 1.41 28.85 3.23
N SER A 408 2.02 28.73 2.04
CA SER A 408 2.61 29.89 1.35
C SER A 408 1.58 30.95 0.96
N PHE A 409 0.36 30.57 0.59
CA PHE A 409 -0.73 31.49 0.33
C PHE A 409 -1.24 32.15 1.61
N ALA A 410 -1.35 31.44 2.72
CA ALA A 410 -1.76 31.99 4.02
C ALA A 410 -0.79 33.06 4.52
N VAL A 411 0.52 32.85 4.39
CA VAL A 411 1.56 33.81 4.76
C VAL A 411 1.52 35.09 3.88
N MET A 412 1.20 34.95 2.59
CA MET A 412 1.04 36.13 1.73
C MET A 412 -0.15 36.98 2.15
N ASP A 413 -1.27 36.37 2.54
CA ASP A 413 -2.47 37.10 2.98
C ASP A 413 -2.21 37.88 4.27
N GLU A 414 -1.51 37.28 5.23
CA GLU A 414 -1.16 37.90 6.51
C GLU A 414 -0.14 39.04 6.35
N SER A 415 0.83 38.92 5.44
CA SER A 415 1.81 39.98 5.13
C SER A 415 1.15 41.18 4.46
N THR A 416 0.16 40.94 3.61
CA THR A 416 -0.60 42.00 2.91
C THR A 416 -1.51 42.74 3.88
N ALA A 417 -2.13 42.06 4.83
CA ALA A 417 -2.94 42.65 5.90
C ALA A 417 -2.09 43.53 6.84
N GLY A 418 -0.86 43.09 7.18
CA GLY A 418 0.08 43.85 8.01
C GLY A 418 0.54 45.17 7.38
N VAL A 419 0.74 45.23 6.07
CA VAL A 419 1.14 46.46 5.35
C VAL A 419 -0.01 47.47 5.29
N ALA A 420 -1.26 47.01 5.20
CA ALA A 420 -2.43 47.92 5.24
C ALA A 420 -2.59 48.62 6.59
N HIS A 421 -2.25 47.95 7.71
CA HIS A 421 -2.32 48.55 9.04
C HIS A 421 -1.26 49.67 9.29
N VAL A 422 -0.09 49.60 8.64
CA VAL A 422 0.98 50.59 8.79
C VAL A 422 0.65 51.91 8.06
N ARG A 423 -0.24 51.89 7.07
CA ARG A 423 -0.59 53.05 6.24
C ARG A 423 -1.80 53.85 6.73
N GLY A 424 -2.44 53.51 7.83
CA GLY A 424 -3.54 54.25 8.43
C GLY A 424 -4.82 54.32 7.58
N GLU A 425 -4.91 53.57 6.52
CA GLU A 425 -6.12 53.43 5.72
C GLU A 425 -7.03 52.32 6.29
N ARG A 426 -8.23 52.68 6.70
CA ARG A 426 -9.25 51.71 7.10
C ARG A 426 -9.53 50.80 5.92
N PRO A 427 -9.42 49.47 6.06
CA PRO A 427 -9.69 48.55 4.97
C PRO A 427 -11.14 48.70 4.53
N SER A 428 -11.35 49.03 3.26
CA SER A 428 -12.67 49.00 2.65
C SER A 428 -13.15 47.54 2.65
N ARG A 429 -14.39 47.27 3.03
CA ARG A 429 -15.02 45.96 3.22
C ARG A 429 -15.23 45.14 1.92
N SER A 430 -14.57 45.52 0.79
CA SER A 430 -14.68 44.78 -0.47
C SER A 430 -13.32 44.64 -1.12
N GLY A 431 -12.67 43.49 -0.95
CA GLY A 431 -11.38 43.14 -1.54
C GLY A 431 -11.43 42.67 -3.00
N PHE A 432 -12.40 43.12 -3.80
CA PHE A 432 -12.43 42.88 -5.24
C PHE A 432 -12.70 44.16 -5.99
N THR A 433 -11.72 44.69 -6.68
CA THR A 433 -11.89 45.69 -7.74
C THR A 433 -12.20 44.93 -9.03
N VAL A 434 -13.43 45.02 -9.51
CA VAL A 434 -13.79 44.63 -10.88
C VAL A 434 -13.29 45.75 -11.78
N LEU A 435 -12.32 45.49 -12.63
CA LEU A 435 -11.92 46.39 -13.72
C LEU A 435 -12.98 46.27 -14.83
N ASP A 436 -13.94 47.17 -14.79
CA ASP A 436 -14.90 47.34 -15.89
C ASP A 436 -14.26 48.21 -16.98
N GLY A 437 -14.20 47.68 -18.19
CA GLY A 437 -13.49 48.25 -19.32
C GLY A 437 -14.25 49.36 -20.07
N SER A 438 -15.07 50.19 -19.41
CA SER A 438 -15.75 51.33 -20.06
C SER A 438 -15.09 52.67 -19.72
N ALA A 439 -14.71 53.38 -20.76
CA ALA A 439 -14.07 54.66 -20.71
C ALA A 439 -14.93 55.75 -20.06
N SER A 440 -14.28 56.55 -19.21
CA SER A 440 -14.85 57.63 -18.42
C SER A 440 -14.88 58.95 -19.16
N GLU A 441 -15.96 59.69 -19.04
CA GLU A 441 -16.01 61.18 -19.27
C GLU A 441 -15.95 61.94 -17.93
N PRO A 442 -15.45 63.18 -17.93
CA PRO A 442 -14.93 63.85 -16.72
C PRO A 442 -15.96 64.59 -15.88
N ALA A 443 -15.67 64.70 -14.62
CA ALA A 443 -16.45 65.25 -13.52
C ALA A 443 -16.64 66.74 -13.52
N ALA A 444 -17.85 67.22 -13.17
CA ALA A 444 -18.19 68.61 -12.82
C ALA A 444 -18.12 68.84 -11.30
N ARG A 445 -17.74 70.06 -10.90
CA ARG A 445 -17.43 70.57 -9.55
C ARG A 445 -18.64 70.74 -8.63
N PRO A 446 -18.46 70.73 -7.30
CA PRO A 446 -19.54 70.74 -6.30
C PRO A 446 -19.98 72.20 -5.92
N ARG A 447 -21.24 72.31 -5.49
CA ARG A 447 -21.78 73.54 -4.79
C ARG A 447 -22.39 73.14 -3.42
N PRO A 448 -22.52 74.11 -2.49
CA PRO A 448 -22.47 73.86 -1.06
C PRO A 448 -23.83 73.66 -0.35
N ARG A 449 -23.72 73.23 0.90
CA ARG A 449 -24.72 72.92 1.92
C ARG A 449 -25.79 73.96 2.18
N THR A 450 -27.01 73.50 2.43
CA THR A 450 -27.92 73.97 3.49
C THR A 450 -28.74 72.83 4.06
N ALA A 451 -28.91 72.81 5.37
CA ALA A 451 -29.80 71.92 6.16
C ALA A 451 -30.95 72.76 6.70
N PRO A 452 -31.91 72.32 7.47
CA PRO A 452 -32.54 70.99 7.62
C PRO A 452 -34.09 71.03 7.55
N GLN A 453 -34.78 69.93 7.62
CA GLN A 453 -36.03 69.68 8.38
C GLN A 453 -36.91 68.59 7.76
N GLY A 454 -37.53 67.72 8.61
CA GLY A 454 -38.82 67.11 8.34
C GLY A 454 -38.81 65.63 8.01
N ARG A 455 -39.08 64.76 9.03
CA ARG A 455 -39.76 63.48 8.87
C ARG A 455 -41.19 63.72 8.37
N PRO A 456 -41.82 62.89 7.52
CA PRO A 456 -42.43 61.61 7.97
C PRO A 456 -42.55 60.48 6.93
N GLN A 457 -42.77 59.27 7.48
CA GLN A 457 -43.59 58.12 7.01
C GLN A 457 -43.29 57.37 5.71
N ARG A 458 -43.22 56.04 5.93
CA ARG A 458 -43.21 54.93 4.97
C ARG A 458 -44.44 54.92 4.03
N PRO A 459 -44.29 54.30 2.86
CA PRO A 459 -44.87 52.99 2.63
C PRO A 459 -43.95 51.99 1.91
N SER A 460 -44.33 50.73 2.06
CA SER A 460 -43.66 49.48 1.65
C SER A 460 -43.87 49.14 0.16
N PRO A 461 -43.27 48.01 -0.29
CA PRO A 461 -42.66 47.88 -1.61
C PRO A 461 -43.49 47.12 -2.64
N ARG A 462 -43.10 47.24 -3.89
CA ARG A 462 -43.50 46.28 -4.95
C ARG A 462 -42.34 45.83 -5.78
N ASN A 463 -42.34 44.52 -6.00
CA ASN A 463 -41.42 43.64 -6.72
C ASN A 463 -41.06 44.12 -8.11
N ALA A 464 -39.80 43.91 -8.49
CA ALA A 464 -39.44 43.38 -9.80
C ALA A 464 -38.04 42.77 -9.73
N GLY A 465 -37.88 41.58 -10.12
CA GLY A 465 -37.08 40.49 -10.34
C GLY A 465 -35.69 40.69 -10.87
N GLY A 466 -34.86 39.75 -10.55
CA GLY A 466 -33.52 39.59 -11.06
C GLY A 466 -32.60 39.03 -9.94
N GLY A 467 -32.81 37.78 -9.53
CA GLY A 467 -32.04 37.18 -8.47
C GLY A 467 -30.71 36.60 -8.95
N TYR A 468 -29.61 37.09 -8.38
CA TYR A 468 -28.39 36.30 -8.25
C TYR A 468 -28.30 35.86 -6.80
N ASN A 469 -28.27 34.52 -6.59
CA ASN A 469 -28.12 33.92 -5.26
C ASN A 469 -26.73 34.26 -4.70
N ARG A 470 -26.73 35.01 -3.63
CA ARG A 470 -25.53 35.30 -2.85
C ARG A 470 -25.23 34.08 -1.98
N ILE A 471 -24.13 33.41 -2.23
CA ILE A 471 -23.62 32.33 -1.38
C ILE A 471 -22.95 32.97 -0.16
N ASP A 472 -23.56 32.80 1.01
CA ASP A 472 -22.96 33.19 2.28
C ASP A 472 -21.98 32.13 2.74
N LEU A 473 -20.68 32.46 2.70
CA LEU A 473 -19.58 31.54 3.05
C LEU A 473 -19.41 31.33 4.56
N ASN A 474 -20.15 32.06 5.39
CA ASN A 474 -20.07 31.95 6.85
C ASN A 474 -21.20 31.09 7.48
N SER A 475 -22.06 30.49 6.67
CA SER A 475 -23.09 29.56 7.18
C SER A 475 -22.56 28.13 7.30
N ASP A 476 -23.06 27.42 8.31
CA ASP A 476 -22.77 26.02 8.61
C ASP A 476 -22.85 25.13 7.34
N PRO A 477 -21.85 24.29 7.07
CA PRO A 477 -21.82 23.40 5.91
C PRO A 477 -23.02 22.46 5.80
N SER A 478 -23.68 22.13 6.91
CA SER A 478 -24.87 21.29 6.94
C SER A 478 -26.14 21.95 6.38
N ALA A 479 -26.17 23.29 6.31
CA ALA A 479 -27.29 24.05 5.77
C ALA A 479 -27.30 24.12 4.22
N ARG A 480 -26.22 23.71 3.56
CA ARG A 480 -26.05 23.82 2.09
C ARG A 480 -26.70 22.69 1.30
N LEU A 481 -27.20 21.66 1.96
CA LEU A 481 -27.76 20.44 1.33
C LEU A 481 -29.27 20.31 1.40
N ARG A 482 -30.00 21.30 1.91
CA ARG A 482 -31.47 21.36 1.79
C ARG A 482 -31.88 22.22 0.60
N THR A 483 -31.87 21.65 -0.59
CA THR A 483 -32.64 22.11 -1.72
C THR A 483 -34.06 21.53 -1.57
N ASP A 484 -35.02 22.35 -1.37
CA ASP A 484 -36.43 21.98 -1.40
C ASP A 484 -36.79 21.42 -2.78
N ASP A 485 -37.09 20.15 -2.80
CA ASP A 485 -37.60 19.41 -3.96
C ASP A 485 -39.09 19.68 -4.10
N GLN A 486 -39.46 20.83 -4.70
CA GLN A 486 -40.81 21.10 -5.18
C GLN A 486 -40.74 21.61 -6.63
N GLY A 487 -40.52 20.69 -7.54
CA GLY A 487 -40.82 20.87 -8.96
C GLY A 487 -42.33 20.73 -9.23
N PRO A 488 -42.88 21.45 -10.22
CA PRO A 488 -44.33 21.47 -10.50
C PRO A 488 -44.80 20.09 -10.98
N ARG A 489 -45.84 19.57 -10.33
CA ARG A 489 -46.55 18.36 -10.73
C ARG A 489 -47.30 18.63 -12.05
N VAL A 490 -46.81 18.04 -13.13
CA VAL A 490 -47.57 17.91 -14.39
C VAL A 490 -48.58 16.78 -14.21
N ARG A 491 -49.83 17.13 -14.14
CA ARG A 491 -51.00 16.21 -14.23
C ARG A 491 -51.04 15.64 -15.64
N ARG A 492 -50.83 14.35 -15.82
CA ARG A 492 -51.19 13.60 -17.04
C ARG A 492 -52.49 12.86 -16.77
N ASP A 493 -53.54 13.38 -17.39
CA ASP A 493 -54.82 12.65 -17.56
C ASP A 493 -54.58 11.53 -18.60
N TYR A 494 -54.77 10.31 -18.18
CA TYR A 494 -54.92 9.17 -19.10
C TYR A 494 -56.44 8.96 -19.32
N HIS A 495 -56.87 9.22 -20.56
CA HIS A 495 -58.14 8.70 -21.07
C HIS A 495 -57.90 7.36 -21.76
N ASP A 496 -58.84 6.47 -21.48
CA ASP A 496 -59.07 5.15 -22.01
C ASP A 496 -58.83 4.95 -23.52
N ARG A 497 -58.17 3.85 -23.85
CA ARG A 497 -58.70 2.74 -24.63
C ARG A 497 -57.76 1.55 -24.56
#